data_66b3eec2641a6d44a6a5d9129891cd7e
#
_entry.id   66b3eec2641a6d44a6a5d9129891cd7e
#
_cell.length_a   1.000
_cell.length_b   1.000
_cell.length_c   1.000
_cell.angle_alpha   90.00
_cell.angle_beta   90.00
_cell.angle_gamma   90.00
#
_symmetry.space_group_name_H-M   'P 1'
#
loop_
_entity.id
_entity.type
_entity.pdbx_description
1 polymer ?
#
loop_
_entity_poly.entity_id
_entity_poly.type
_entity_poly.pdbx_seq_one_letter_code
_entity_poly.pdbx_strand_id
1 'polypeptide(L)'
;MNCPGGILYYKTNQHSYRELPKRVGEFGIVHRHELHGALHGLFRVRVFTQDDAHIFMTQDQMKDEVIKTMEMYRKLYSVFGLEYHVELSTRPENSMGSEGLWEISTNALRDAVEAAGVPYVINEGDGAFYGPKLDFHIKDCLGRTWQCGTIQMDMQLPERFDVNYVGEDGEKHRAVMLHRAGYGSLERFIGILIEHFAGAFPSWIAPVQVKVVPVTEKHMNYARSVADALSASNVRVEIEEGNDTLGYKIRKAQMEKVPYTLSLIHI
;
A
#
# COMPACT_ATOMS: atom_id res chain seq x y z
N MET A 1 0.51 -10.50 -12.74
CA MET A 1 -0.79 -10.30 -12.06
C MET A 1 -0.96 -11.43 -11.06
N ASN A 2 -1.30 -11.11 -9.82
CA ASN A 2 -1.36 -12.08 -8.71
C ASN A 2 -2.77 -12.68 -8.53
N CYS A 3 -3.80 -12.06 -9.16
CA CYS A 3 -5.20 -12.48 -9.07
C CYS A 3 -5.44 -13.96 -9.31
N PRO A 4 -4.88 -14.62 -10.36
CA PRO A 4 -5.08 -16.05 -10.57
C PRO A 4 -4.55 -16.90 -9.42
N GLY A 5 -3.42 -16.51 -8.81
CA GLY A 5 -2.87 -17.19 -7.63
C GLY A 5 -3.82 -17.11 -6.43
N GLY A 6 -4.33 -15.92 -6.12
CA GLY A 6 -5.33 -15.72 -5.07
C GLY A 6 -6.63 -16.51 -5.30
N ILE A 7 -7.10 -16.58 -6.55
CA ILE A 7 -8.25 -17.39 -6.93
C ILE A 7 -7.97 -18.88 -6.73
N LEU A 8 -6.84 -19.38 -7.20
CA LEU A 8 -6.46 -20.78 -7.01
C LEU A 8 -6.34 -21.13 -5.52
N TYR A 9 -5.75 -20.23 -4.72
CA TYR A 9 -5.72 -20.39 -3.26
C TYR A 9 -7.12 -20.50 -2.67
N TYR A 10 -8.04 -19.60 -3.04
CA TYR A 10 -9.44 -19.68 -2.59
C TYR A 10 -10.07 -21.03 -2.95
N LYS A 11 -9.83 -21.53 -4.16
CA LYS A 11 -10.39 -22.78 -4.68
C LYS A 11 -9.77 -24.04 -4.08
N THR A 12 -8.73 -23.95 -3.23
CA THR A 12 -8.19 -25.16 -2.55
C THR A 12 -9.17 -25.79 -1.60
N ASN A 13 -10.16 -25.03 -1.11
CA ASN A 13 -11.22 -25.52 -0.23
C ASN A 13 -12.59 -25.04 -0.72
N GLN A 14 -13.63 -25.74 -0.29
CA GLN A 14 -15.00 -25.27 -0.43
C GLN A 14 -15.31 -24.31 0.72
N HIS A 15 -15.94 -23.17 0.42
CA HIS A 15 -16.27 -22.14 1.40
C HIS A 15 -17.77 -22.02 1.60
N SER A 16 -18.20 -21.83 2.86
CA SER A 16 -19.56 -21.47 3.23
C SER A 16 -19.72 -19.94 3.23
N TYR A 17 -20.94 -19.45 3.00
CA TYR A 17 -21.28 -18.03 3.14
C TYR A 17 -20.87 -17.44 4.52
N ARG A 18 -20.83 -18.28 5.57
CA ARG A 18 -20.41 -17.89 6.92
C ARG A 18 -18.92 -17.55 7.04
N GLU A 19 -18.11 -18.05 6.12
CA GLU A 19 -16.67 -17.79 6.08
C GLU A 19 -16.33 -16.53 5.27
N LEU A 20 -17.34 -15.97 4.58
CA LEU A 20 -17.17 -14.75 3.78
C LEU A 20 -17.48 -13.48 4.61
N PRO A 21 -16.78 -12.37 4.39
CA PRO A 21 -15.78 -12.17 3.34
C PRO A 21 -14.43 -12.79 3.70
N LYS A 22 -13.80 -13.48 2.74
CA LYS A 22 -12.46 -14.04 2.88
C LYS A 22 -11.44 -13.09 2.25
N ARG A 23 -10.50 -12.62 3.05
CA ARG A 23 -9.49 -11.65 2.64
C ARG A 23 -8.13 -12.33 2.54
N VAL A 24 -7.51 -12.23 1.37
CA VAL A 24 -6.19 -12.83 1.08
C VAL A 24 -5.29 -11.71 0.59
N GLY A 25 -4.18 -11.46 1.27
CA GLY A 25 -3.21 -10.42 0.90
C GLY A 25 -1.81 -10.97 0.76
N GLU A 26 -1.03 -10.34 -0.10
CA GLU A 26 0.36 -10.66 -0.33
C GLU A 26 1.16 -9.38 -0.70
N PHE A 27 2.47 -9.42 -0.47
CA PHE A 27 3.38 -8.51 -1.14
C PHE A 27 3.84 -9.18 -2.44
N GLY A 28 3.09 -8.90 -3.51
CA GLY A 28 3.25 -9.59 -4.78
C GLY A 28 4.14 -8.84 -5.76
N ILE A 29 5.00 -9.56 -6.48
CA ILE A 29 5.83 -8.97 -7.54
C ILE A 29 5.00 -8.84 -8.81
N VAL A 30 4.94 -7.63 -9.36
CA VAL A 30 4.23 -7.29 -10.59
C VAL A 30 5.21 -6.87 -11.67
N HIS A 31 5.04 -7.42 -12.88
CA HIS A 31 5.80 -7.06 -14.06
C HIS A 31 4.90 -6.32 -15.04
N ARG A 32 5.33 -5.16 -15.52
CA ARG A 32 4.64 -4.38 -16.55
C ARG A 32 5.60 -4.02 -17.68
N HIS A 33 5.16 -4.19 -18.91
CA HIS A 33 5.90 -3.70 -20.08
C HIS A 33 5.68 -2.19 -20.23
N GLU A 34 6.47 -1.40 -19.49
CA GLU A 34 6.48 0.05 -19.63
C GLU A 34 7.39 0.48 -20.79
N LEU A 35 6.93 1.46 -21.55
CA LEU A 35 7.76 2.07 -22.61
C LEU A 35 9.00 2.72 -21.98
N HIS A 36 10.13 2.67 -22.71
CA HIS A 36 11.42 3.15 -22.16
C HIS A 36 11.36 4.62 -21.73
N GLY A 37 10.68 5.47 -22.50
CA GLY A 37 10.53 6.90 -22.18
C GLY A 37 9.57 7.22 -21.02
N ALA A 38 8.81 6.23 -20.53
CA ALA A 38 7.90 6.40 -19.40
C ALA A 38 8.54 6.06 -18.04
N LEU A 39 9.74 5.47 -18.01
CA LEU A 39 10.42 5.09 -16.78
C LEU A 39 10.88 6.33 -16.03
N HIS A 40 10.68 6.36 -14.69
CA HIS A 40 10.99 7.52 -13.85
C HIS A 40 11.38 7.11 -12.44
N GLY A 41 12.67 6.90 -12.17
CA GLY A 41 13.20 6.55 -10.85
C GLY A 41 12.40 5.43 -10.18
N LEU A 42 12.00 5.62 -8.92
CA LEU A 42 11.12 4.72 -8.19
C LEU A 42 9.63 4.89 -8.55
N PHE A 43 9.26 6.00 -9.20
CA PHE A 43 7.86 6.34 -9.45
C PHE A 43 7.23 5.50 -10.58
N ARG A 44 8.04 5.07 -11.56
CA ARG A 44 7.56 4.22 -12.66
C ARG A 44 8.64 3.25 -13.11
N VAL A 45 8.46 2.01 -12.74
CA VAL A 45 9.40 0.90 -12.96
C VAL A 45 8.69 -0.27 -13.66
N ARG A 46 9.46 -1.17 -14.27
CA ARG A 46 8.92 -2.35 -14.95
C ARG A 46 8.62 -3.52 -14.01
N VAL A 47 9.29 -3.56 -12.87
CA VAL A 47 9.09 -4.58 -11.83
C VAL A 47 8.92 -3.85 -10.52
N PHE A 48 7.86 -4.13 -9.80
CA PHE A 48 7.58 -3.54 -8.50
C PHE A 48 6.85 -4.51 -7.58
N THR A 49 6.91 -4.23 -6.30
CA THR A 49 6.16 -4.95 -5.27
C THR A 49 4.86 -4.21 -4.99
N GLN A 50 3.75 -4.94 -4.98
CA GLN A 50 2.43 -4.40 -4.66
C GLN A 50 1.90 -5.02 -3.37
N ASP A 51 1.26 -4.21 -2.53
CA ASP A 51 0.47 -4.67 -1.39
C ASP A 51 -0.90 -5.18 -1.88
N ASP A 52 -0.86 -6.25 -2.65
CA ASP A 52 -2.00 -6.80 -3.35
C ASP A 52 -2.89 -7.63 -2.42
N ALA A 53 -4.19 -7.44 -2.51
CA ALA A 53 -5.13 -8.30 -1.81
C ALA A 53 -6.42 -8.51 -2.60
N HIS A 54 -6.99 -9.69 -2.39
CA HIS A 54 -8.23 -10.13 -2.99
C HIS A 54 -9.21 -10.49 -1.89
N ILE A 55 -10.42 -9.92 -1.96
CA ILE A 55 -11.49 -10.18 -1.01
C ILE A 55 -12.59 -10.90 -1.76
N PHE A 56 -12.89 -12.13 -1.35
CA PHE A 56 -13.99 -12.93 -1.88
C PHE A 56 -15.18 -12.77 -0.95
N MET A 57 -16.34 -12.42 -1.51
CA MET A 57 -17.52 -12.05 -0.72
C MET A 57 -18.82 -12.38 -1.44
N THR A 58 -19.92 -12.27 -0.71
CA THR A 58 -21.26 -12.29 -1.28
C THR A 58 -21.62 -10.91 -1.85
N GLN A 59 -22.63 -10.82 -2.69
CA GLN A 59 -23.02 -9.57 -3.33
C GLN A 59 -23.50 -8.51 -2.32
N ASP A 60 -24.19 -8.92 -1.27
CA ASP A 60 -24.69 -8.04 -0.21
C ASP A 60 -23.57 -7.46 0.67
N GLN A 61 -22.39 -8.08 0.70
CA GLN A 61 -21.24 -7.61 1.45
C GLN A 61 -20.41 -6.54 0.70
N MET A 62 -20.66 -6.31 -0.59
CA MET A 62 -19.83 -5.44 -1.42
C MET A 62 -19.66 -4.03 -0.83
N LYS A 63 -20.76 -3.37 -0.49
CA LYS A 63 -20.77 -2.00 0.05
C LYS A 63 -19.95 -1.88 1.32
N ASP A 64 -20.18 -2.78 2.27
CA ASP A 64 -19.51 -2.76 3.57
C ASP A 64 -18.01 -3.01 3.45
N GLU A 65 -17.58 -3.92 2.56
CA GLU A 65 -16.16 -4.20 2.35
C GLU A 65 -15.43 -3.05 1.65
N VAL A 66 -16.09 -2.36 0.73
CA VAL A 66 -15.54 -1.13 0.13
C VAL A 66 -15.37 -0.05 1.20
N ILE A 67 -16.38 0.21 2.03
CA ILE A 67 -16.30 1.21 3.11
C ILE A 67 -15.16 0.88 4.08
N LYS A 68 -15.06 -0.36 4.55
CA LYS A 68 -13.96 -0.80 5.44
C LYS A 68 -12.58 -0.62 4.81
N THR A 69 -12.47 -0.89 3.51
CA THR A 69 -11.21 -0.71 2.77
C THR A 69 -10.86 0.78 2.65
N MET A 70 -11.84 1.64 2.38
CA MET A 70 -11.64 3.09 2.34
C MET A 70 -11.21 3.64 3.71
N GLU A 71 -11.83 3.19 4.81
CA GLU A 71 -11.42 3.55 6.17
C GLU A 71 -9.98 3.13 6.47
N MET A 72 -9.58 1.94 6.02
CA MET A 72 -8.21 1.47 6.15
C MET A 72 -7.25 2.41 5.40
N TYR A 73 -7.57 2.82 4.15
CA TYR A 73 -6.72 3.73 3.38
C TYR A 73 -6.63 5.11 4.02
N ARG A 74 -7.74 5.64 4.55
CA ARG A 74 -7.75 6.90 5.28
C ARG A 74 -6.78 6.86 6.48
N LYS A 75 -6.80 5.78 7.26
CA LYS A 75 -5.86 5.58 8.37
C LYS A 75 -4.42 5.47 7.87
N LEU A 76 -4.20 4.68 6.82
CA LEU A 76 -2.89 4.45 6.24
C LEU A 76 -2.23 5.76 5.76
N TYR A 77 -2.95 6.59 5.02
CA TYR A 77 -2.39 7.86 4.52
C TYR A 77 -2.26 8.92 5.62
N SER A 78 -3.16 8.92 6.61
CA SER A 78 -3.08 9.85 7.74
C SER A 78 -1.84 9.68 8.60
N VAL A 79 -1.32 8.46 8.73
CA VAL A 79 -0.07 8.18 9.47
C VAL A 79 1.13 8.92 8.87
N PHE A 80 1.11 9.15 7.56
CA PHE A 80 2.18 9.86 6.84
C PHE A 80 1.85 11.35 6.61
N GLY A 81 0.65 11.81 6.98
CA GLY A 81 0.18 13.17 6.69
C GLY A 81 -0.04 13.44 5.20
N LEU A 82 -0.37 12.40 4.42
CA LEU A 82 -0.57 12.50 2.98
C LEU A 82 -2.01 12.89 2.64
N GLU A 83 -2.17 13.91 1.80
CA GLU A 83 -3.44 14.30 1.20
C GLU A 83 -3.74 13.43 -0.03
N TYR A 84 -5.01 13.10 -0.23
CA TYR A 84 -5.45 12.35 -1.39
C TYR A 84 -6.83 12.80 -1.87
N HIS A 85 -7.14 12.51 -3.13
CA HIS A 85 -8.49 12.59 -3.68
C HIS A 85 -8.90 11.25 -4.28
N VAL A 86 -10.20 11.05 -4.48
CA VAL A 86 -10.78 9.80 -4.97
C VAL A 86 -11.42 10.02 -6.32
N GLU A 87 -11.17 9.10 -7.24
CA GLU A 87 -11.81 9.04 -8.55
C GLU A 87 -12.60 7.74 -8.69
N LEU A 88 -13.85 7.84 -9.14
CA LEU A 88 -14.66 6.69 -9.55
C LEU A 88 -14.48 6.51 -11.06
N SER A 89 -13.71 5.52 -11.45
CA SER A 89 -13.43 5.19 -12.85
C SER A 89 -14.46 4.21 -13.39
N THR A 90 -15.18 4.62 -14.44
CA THR A 90 -16.29 3.86 -15.01
C THR A 90 -15.86 3.01 -16.22
N ARG A 91 -16.82 2.40 -16.88
CA ARG A 91 -16.62 1.40 -17.94
C ARG A 91 -15.83 1.96 -19.14
N PRO A 92 -14.69 1.35 -19.55
CA PRO A 92 -13.99 1.71 -20.77
C PRO A 92 -14.65 1.07 -22.01
N GLU A 93 -14.36 1.60 -23.21
CA GLU A 93 -14.86 1.06 -24.48
C GLU A 93 -14.51 -0.43 -24.67
N ASN A 94 -13.25 -0.77 -24.38
CA ASN A 94 -12.75 -2.15 -24.48
C ASN A 94 -12.90 -2.87 -23.13
N SER A 95 -14.12 -3.25 -22.78
CA SER A 95 -14.44 -3.91 -21.52
C SER A 95 -15.10 -5.27 -21.71
N MET A 96 -15.00 -6.11 -20.68
CA MET A 96 -15.63 -7.42 -20.61
C MET A 96 -16.91 -7.33 -19.80
N GLY A 97 -17.81 -8.30 -20.01
CA GLY A 97 -19.04 -8.48 -19.25
C GLY A 97 -20.24 -7.68 -19.76
N SER A 98 -21.40 -8.01 -19.21
CA SER A 98 -22.66 -7.39 -19.56
C SER A 98 -22.80 -5.99 -18.95
N GLU A 99 -23.65 -5.16 -19.55
CA GLU A 99 -23.97 -3.82 -19.04
C GLU A 99 -24.53 -3.89 -17.61
N GLY A 100 -25.42 -4.85 -17.33
CA GLY A 100 -26.01 -5.00 -15.99
C GLY A 100 -24.99 -5.31 -14.91
N LEU A 101 -23.95 -6.13 -15.17
CA LEU A 101 -22.89 -6.40 -14.20
C LEU A 101 -22.04 -5.15 -13.93
N TRP A 102 -21.81 -4.35 -14.97
CA TRP A 102 -21.11 -3.06 -14.83
C TRP A 102 -21.92 -2.06 -14.01
N GLU A 103 -23.23 -1.99 -14.25
CA GLU A 103 -24.13 -1.11 -13.51
C GLU A 103 -24.16 -1.49 -12.01
N ILE A 104 -24.34 -2.77 -11.69
CA ILE A 104 -24.34 -3.27 -10.31
C ILE A 104 -23.01 -2.93 -9.62
N SER A 105 -21.88 -3.22 -10.26
CA SER A 105 -20.55 -2.99 -9.70
C SER A 105 -20.25 -1.50 -9.51
N THR A 106 -20.62 -0.65 -10.48
CA THR A 106 -20.41 0.79 -10.44
C THR A 106 -21.27 1.44 -9.36
N ASN A 107 -22.54 1.03 -9.25
CA ASN A 107 -23.44 1.53 -8.22
C ASN A 107 -22.98 1.11 -6.82
N ALA A 108 -22.49 -0.12 -6.64
CA ALA A 108 -21.95 -0.55 -5.36
C ALA A 108 -20.76 0.29 -4.90
N LEU A 109 -19.85 0.67 -5.81
CA LEU A 109 -18.73 1.57 -5.48
C LEU A 109 -19.22 3.00 -5.21
N ARG A 110 -20.17 3.51 -6.00
CA ARG A 110 -20.78 4.84 -5.80
C ARG A 110 -21.47 4.92 -4.44
N ASP A 111 -22.35 3.98 -4.14
CA ASP A 111 -23.10 3.92 -2.89
C ASP A 111 -22.17 3.83 -1.66
N ALA A 112 -21.05 3.13 -1.81
CA ALA A 112 -20.06 3.00 -0.75
C ALA A 112 -19.30 4.32 -0.51
N VAL A 113 -18.82 4.99 -1.56
CA VAL A 113 -18.08 6.26 -1.42
C VAL A 113 -18.98 7.39 -0.90
N GLU A 114 -20.25 7.43 -1.34
CA GLU A 114 -21.24 8.38 -0.85
C GLU A 114 -21.61 8.13 0.62
N ALA A 115 -21.82 6.85 0.99
CA ALA A 115 -22.09 6.48 2.39
C ALA A 115 -20.89 6.76 3.32
N ALA A 116 -19.67 6.67 2.81
CA ALA A 116 -18.46 7.03 3.55
C ALA A 116 -18.27 8.57 3.67
N GLY A 117 -19.06 9.36 2.96
CA GLY A 117 -18.96 10.83 2.95
C GLY A 117 -17.66 11.36 2.36
N VAL A 118 -17.01 10.59 1.47
CA VAL A 118 -15.76 10.97 0.83
C VAL A 118 -16.04 11.67 -0.48
N PRO A 119 -15.52 12.91 -0.69
CA PRO A 119 -15.63 13.59 -1.97
C PRO A 119 -14.93 12.79 -3.08
N TYR A 120 -15.56 12.67 -4.23
CA TYR A 120 -14.99 11.99 -5.37
C TYR A 120 -15.35 12.71 -6.69
N VAL A 121 -14.58 12.41 -7.73
CA VAL A 121 -14.88 12.80 -9.11
C VAL A 121 -15.11 11.56 -9.97
N ILE A 122 -15.93 11.69 -10.99
CA ILE A 122 -16.14 10.60 -11.97
C ILE A 122 -15.09 10.73 -13.06
N ASN A 123 -14.35 9.65 -13.29
CA ASN A 123 -13.41 9.52 -14.40
C ASN A 123 -14.00 8.52 -15.40
N GLU A 124 -14.64 9.06 -16.44
CA GLU A 124 -15.36 8.25 -17.41
C GLU A 124 -14.40 7.45 -18.29
N GLY A 125 -14.67 6.15 -18.41
CA GLY A 125 -13.94 5.27 -19.31
C GLY A 125 -12.56 4.83 -18.84
N ASP A 126 -12.15 5.14 -17.61
CA ASP A 126 -10.83 4.77 -17.05
C ASP A 126 -10.88 3.52 -16.15
N GLY A 127 -12.01 2.83 -16.09
CA GLY A 127 -12.15 1.57 -15.36
C GLY A 127 -11.21 0.48 -15.87
N ALA A 128 -11.00 -0.57 -15.07
CA ALA A 128 -10.31 -1.75 -15.56
C ALA A 128 -11.18 -2.47 -16.62
N PHE A 129 -10.56 -3.23 -17.51
CA PHE A 129 -11.32 -3.95 -18.55
C PHE A 129 -12.34 -4.96 -17.98
N TYR A 130 -12.22 -5.34 -16.71
CA TYR A 130 -13.06 -6.31 -16.01
C TYR A 130 -13.99 -5.70 -14.96
N GLY A 131 -13.85 -4.42 -14.62
CA GLY A 131 -14.73 -3.79 -13.64
C GLY A 131 -14.37 -2.34 -13.30
N PRO A 132 -15.30 -1.62 -12.65
CA PRO A 132 -15.09 -0.25 -12.17
C PRO A 132 -14.12 -0.22 -11.00
N LYS A 133 -13.53 0.95 -10.75
CA LYS A 133 -12.58 1.13 -9.68
C LYS A 133 -12.73 2.47 -8.97
N LEU A 134 -12.36 2.51 -7.70
CA LEU A 134 -12.03 3.72 -6.96
C LEU A 134 -10.51 3.86 -6.92
N ASP A 135 -10.00 4.94 -7.49
CA ASP A 135 -8.59 5.27 -7.50
C ASP A 135 -8.29 6.35 -6.47
N PHE A 136 -7.26 6.14 -5.67
CA PHE A 136 -6.79 7.06 -4.65
C PHE A 136 -5.51 7.71 -5.13
N HIS A 137 -5.59 9.00 -5.42
CA HIS A 137 -4.49 9.80 -5.92
C HIS A 137 -3.88 10.61 -4.79
N ILE A 138 -2.63 10.31 -4.45
CA ILE A 138 -1.86 11.02 -3.43
C ILE A 138 -1.20 12.23 -4.08
N LYS A 139 -1.28 13.38 -3.40
CA LYS A 139 -0.59 14.60 -3.78
C LYS A 139 0.80 14.62 -3.15
N ASP A 140 1.83 14.76 -3.99
CA ASP A 140 3.21 14.87 -3.51
C ASP A 140 3.56 16.31 -3.07
N CYS A 141 4.74 16.48 -2.50
CA CYS A 141 5.22 17.79 -2.01
C CYS A 141 5.42 18.84 -3.13
N LEU A 142 5.48 18.42 -4.39
CA LEU A 142 5.57 19.29 -5.56
C LEU A 142 4.19 19.59 -6.18
N GLY A 143 3.11 19.07 -5.59
CA GLY A 143 1.75 19.25 -6.08
C GLY A 143 1.36 18.30 -7.23
N ARG A 144 2.21 17.32 -7.60
CA ARG A 144 1.87 16.27 -8.56
C ARG A 144 1.00 15.23 -7.90
N THR A 145 0.10 14.62 -8.67
CA THR A 145 -0.77 13.53 -8.19
C THR A 145 -0.30 12.19 -8.71
N TRP A 146 -0.32 11.19 -7.81
CA TRP A 146 0.11 9.82 -8.10
C TRP A 146 -0.96 8.85 -7.67
N GLN A 147 -1.48 8.07 -8.61
CA GLN A 147 -2.33 6.93 -8.27
C GLN A 147 -1.52 5.93 -7.45
N CYS A 148 -1.97 5.69 -6.22
CA CYS A 148 -1.39 4.72 -5.30
C CYS A 148 -2.42 3.68 -4.91
N GLY A 149 -3.43 4.06 -4.13
CA GLY A 149 -4.49 3.14 -3.73
C GLY A 149 -5.48 2.87 -4.85
N THR A 150 -6.02 1.66 -4.85
CA THR A 150 -7.11 1.28 -5.74
C THR A 150 -8.01 0.25 -5.08
N ILE A 151 -9.31 0.34 -5.37
CA ILE A 151 -10.33 -0.65 -5.02
C ILE A 151 -11.07 -0.96 -6.32
N GLN A 152 -11.01 -2.21 -6.76
CA GLN A 152 -11.58 -2.62 -8.05
C GLN A 152 -12.59 -3.73 -7.82
N MET A 153 -13.82 -3.53 -8.26
CA MET A 153 -14.86 -4.53 -8.17
C MET A 153 -14.82 -5.46 -9.39
N ASP A 154 -14.79 -6.76 -9.15
CA ASP A 154 -14.67 -7.77 -10.19
C ASP A 154 -15.73 -8.87 -10.02
N MET A 155 -16.61 -8.95 -11.00
CA MET A 155 -17.60 -10.01 -11.13
C MET A 155 -17.27 -10.95 -12.31
N GLN A 156 -16.21 -10.63 -13.09
CA GLN A 156 -15.87 -11.35 -14.33
C GLN A 156 -14.92 -12.52 -14.08
N LEU A 157 -13.82 -12.28 -13.34
CA LEU A 157 -12.88 -13.36 -13.02
C LEU A 157 -13.54 -14.45 -12.15
N PRO A 158 -14.35 -14.12 -11.13
CA PRO A 158 -15.10 -15.14 -10.40
C PRO A 158 -15.95 -16.04 -11.30
N GLU A 159 -16.60 -15.48 -12.31
CA GLU A 159 -17.37 -16.28 -13.27
C GLU A 159 -16.48 -17.18 -14.13
N ARG A 160 -15.41 -16.61 -14.70
CA ARG A 160 -14.49 -17.35 -15.60
C ARG A 160 -13.72 -18.44 -14.90
N PHE A 161 -13.36 -18.25 -13.65
CA PHE A 161 -12.63 -19.22 -12.83
C PHE A 161 -13.55 -20.13 -12.02
N ASP A 162 -14.87 -19.99 -12.15
CA ASP A 162 -15.86 -20.75 -11.38
C ASP A 162 -15.63 -20.66 -9.86
N VAL A 163 -15.56 -19.44 -9.36
CA VAL A 163 -15.35 -19.13 -7.94
C VAL A 163 -16.68 -19.09 -7.23
N ASN A 164 -16.95 -20.08 -6.39
CA ASN A 164 -18.24 -20.26 -5.74
C ASN A 164 -18.10 -20.37 -4.22
N TYR A 165 -19.21 -20.14 -3.53
CA TYR A 165 -19.42 -20.48 -2.12
C TYR A 165 -20.74 -21.24 -1.96
N VAL A 166 -20.93 -21.92 -0.84
CA VAL A 166 -22.20 -22.56 -0.49
C VAL A 166 -23.05 -21.59 0.30
N GLY A 167 -24.23 -21.27 -0.19
CA GLY A 167 -25.19 -20.37 0.42
C GLY A 167 -25.90 -20.99 1.64
N GLU A 168 -26.79 -20.21 2.26
CA GLU A 168 -27.63 -20.67 3.37
C GLU A 168 -28.64 -21.75 2.91
N ASP A 169 -29.02 -21.70 1.64
CA ASP A 169 -29.87 -22.67 0.97
C ASP A 169 -29.18 -24.00 0.66
N GLY A 170 -27.89 -24.13 0.92
CA GLY A 170 -27.07 -25.29 0.61
C GLY A 170 -26.60 -25.35 -0.86
N GLU A 171 -26.99 -24.40 -1.70
CA GLU A 171 -26.65 -24.34 -3.12
C GLU A 171 -25.36 -23.53 -3.36
N LYS A 172 -24.77 -23.74 -4.54
CA LYS A 172 -23.59 -22.99 -4.97
C LYS A 172 -23.97 -21.64 -5.54
N HIS A 173 -23.40 -20.59 -4.99
CA HIS A 173 -23.54 -19.21 -5.47
C HIS A 173 -22.21 -18.65 -5.96
N ARG A 174 -22.27 -17.74 -6.95
CA ARG A 174 -21.12 -17.07 -7.48
C ARG A 174 -20.60 -16.03 -6.48
N ALA A 175 -19.32 -16.12 -6.12
CA ALA A 175 -18.67 -15.08 -5.31
C ALA A 175 -18.41 -13.82 -6.14
N VAL A 176 -18.34 -12.69 -5.46
CA VAL A 176 -17.80 -11.42 -5.99
C VAL A 176 -16.38 -11.26 -5.49
N MET A 177 -15.52 -10.67 -6.27
CA MET A 177 -14.13 -10.41 -5.88
C MET A 177 -13.85 -8.90 -5.89
N LEU A 178 -13.17 -8.44 -4.84
CA LEU A 178 -12.64 -7.10 -4.73
C LEU A 178 -11.12 -7.18 -4.78
N HIS A 179 -10.50 -6.51 -5.75
CA HIS A 179 -9.06 -6.29 -5.77
C HIS A 179 -8.76 -4.99 -5.03
N ARG A 180 -7.74 -4.99 -4.19
CA ARG A 180 -7.34 -3.78 -3.50
C ARG A 180 -5.83 -3.70 -3.34
N ALA A 181 -5.30 -2.49 -3.44
CA ALA A 181 -3.95 -2.14 -3.04
C ALA A 181 -4.00 -0.77 -2.36
N GLY A 182 -3.40 -0.62 -1.18
CA GLY A 182 -3.41 0.65 -0.44
C GLY A 182 -2.21 1.53 -0.78
N TYR A 183 -1.02 0.95 -0.77
CA TYR A 183 0.21 1.63 -1.21
C TYR A 183 0.33 1.65 -2.74
N GLY A 184 -0.24 0.64 -3.42
CA GLY A 184 0.02 0.38 -4.83
C GLY A 184 1.42 -0.18 -5.04
N SER A 185 2.24 0.46 -5.89
CA SER A 185 3.67 0.14 -5.97
C SER A 185 4.39 0.64 -4.73
N LEU A 186 5.02 -0.26 -3.97
CA LEU A 186 5.81 0.12 -2.80
C LEU A 186 6.99 1.02 -3.19
N GLU A 187 7.60 0.78 -4.34
CA GLU A 187 8.68 1.59 -4.87
C GLU A 187 8.23 3.04 -5.10
N ARG A 188 7.06 3.23 -5.74
CA ARG A 188 6.47 4.57 -5.93
C ARG A 188 6.13 5.22 -4.59
N PHE A 189 5.50 4.48 -3.69
CA PHE A 189 5.12 5.00 -2.39
C PHE A 189 6.35 5.42 -1.56
N ILE A 190 7.41 4.62 -1.56
CA ILE A 190 8.70 4.97 -0.94
C ILE A 190 9.27 6.23 -1.58
N GLY A 191 9.23 6.34 -2.91
CA GLY A 191 9.66 7.54 -3.63
C GLY A 191 8.91 8.80 -3.18
N ILE A 192 7.58 8.71 -3.04
CA ILE A 192 6.73 9.80 -2.52
C ILE A 192 7.15 10.16 -1.09
N LEU A 193 7.36 9.18 -0.21
CA LEU A 193 7.77 9.43 1.18
C LEU A 193 9.15 10.07 1.28
N ILE A 194 10.12 9.65 0.45
CA ILE A 194 11.46 10.26 0.41
C ILE A 194 11.36 11.75 0.07
N GLU A 195 10.56 12.11 -0.93
CA GLU A 195 10.35 13.50 -1.30
C GLU A 195 9.54 14.27 -0.25
N HIS A 196 8.46 13.66 0.26
CA HIS A 196 7.58 14.26 1.26
C HIS A 196 8.32 14.66 2.55
N PHE A 197 9.18 13.78 3.04
CA PHE A 197 9.99 14.04 4.24
C PHE A 197 11.35 14.68 3.93
N ALA A 198 11.66 14.95 2.66
CA ALA A 198 12.99 15.41 2.23
C ALA A 198 14.14 14.54 2.79
N GLY A 199 13.91 13.24 2.91
CA GLY A 199 14.80 12.26 3.52
C GLY A 199 14.87 12.27 5.06
N ALA A 200 14.26 13.25 5.74
CA ALA A 200 14.18 13.29 7.21
C ALA A 200 12.95 12.51 7.71
N PHE A 201 13.03 11.22 7.64
CA PHE A 201 11.92 10.35 8.02
C PHE A 201 11.55 10.45 9.51
N PRO A 202 10.26 10.32 9.86
CA PRO A 202 9.86 10.04 11.23
C PRO A 202 10.62 8.85 11.82
N SER A 203 10.96 8.91 13.10
CA SER A 203 11.83 7.92 13.73
C SER A 203 11.39 6.47 13.54
N TRP A 204 10.08 6.22 13.53
CA TRP A 204 9.54 4.87 13.42
C TRP A 204 9.77 4.20 12.05
N ILE A 205 9.95 4.98 10.95
CA ILE A 205 10.29 4.47 9.61
C ILE A 205 11.72 4.79 9.17
N ALA A 206 12.47 5.57 9.94
CA ALA A 206 13.85 5.91 9.58
C ALA A 206 14.70 4.63 9.50
N PRO A 207 15.49 4.40 8.42
CA PRO A 207 16.37 3.24 8.31
C PRO A 207 17.34 3.12 9.49
N VAL A 208 17.93 4.24 9.88
CA VAL A 208 18.74 4.40 11.09
C VAL A 208 17.99 5.36 12.02
N GLN A 209 17.60 4.90 13.19
CA GLN A 209 16.86 5.71 14.15
C GLN A 209 17.79 6.50 15.06
N VAL A 210 18.89 5.86 15.45
CA VAL A 210 19.87 6.45 16.37
C VAL A 210 21.28 6.23 15.81
N LYS A 211 22.07 7.29 15.78
CA LYS A 211 23.52 7.22 15.54
C LYS A 211 24.26 7.51 16.84
N VAL A 212 25.03 6.55 17.32
CA VAL A 212 25.90 6.69 18.50
C VAL A 212 27.25 7.20 18.06
N VAL A 213 27.68 8.34 18.62
CA VAL A 213 28.90 9.04 18.22
C VAL A 213 29.86 9.12 19.41
N PRO A 214 30.84 8.20 19.51
CA PRO A 214 31.89 8.28 20.50
C PRO A 214 32.85 9.44 20.18
N VAL A 215 33.24 10.21 21.19
CA VAL A 215 34.16 11.36 21.03
C VAL A 215 35.56 10.90 20.65
N THR A 216 36.03 9.80 21.24
CA THR A 216 37.32 9.19 20.96
C THR A 216 37.20 7.66 20.96
N GLU A 217 38.21 6.96 20.46
CA GLU A 217 38.29 5.49 20.50
C GLU A 217 38.17 4.92 21.91
N LYS A 218 38.59 5.67 22.94
CA LYS A 218 38.47 5.22 24.36
C LYS A 218 37.02 4.98 24.77
N HIS A 219 36.06 5.63 24.13
CA HIS A 219 34.64 5.52 24.44
C HIS A 219 33.93 4.45 23.55
N MET A 220 34.67 3.77 22.68
CA MET A 220 34.07 2.81 21.71
C MET A 220 33.39 1.64 22.43
N ASN A 221 33.99 1.07 23.49
CA ASN A 221 33.41 -0.04 24.21
C ASN A 221 32.08 0.35 24.86
N TYR A 222 32.00 1.57 25.42
CA TYR A 222 30.75 2.09 25.94
C TYR A 222 29.72 2.39 24.84
N ALA A 223 30.18 2.94 23.74
CA ALA A 223 29.29 3.16 22.58
C ALA A 223 28.64 1.86 22.10
N ARG A 224 29.41 0.76 22.07
CA ARG A 224 28.88 -0.57 21.75
C ARG A 224 27.86 -1.05 22.76
N SER A 225 28.12 -0.90 24.06
CA SER A 225 27.15 -1.30 25.08
C SER A 225 25.85 -0.52 25.03
N VAL A 226 25.90 0.78 24.67
CA VAL A 226 24.72 1.61 24.45
C VAL A 226 23.97 1.17 23.18
N ALA A 227 24.68 0.91 22.09
CA ALA A 227 24.08 0.44 20.85
C ALA A 227 23.42 -0.93 21.04
N ASP A 228 24.05 -1.84 21.76
CA ASP A 228 23.51 -3.18 22.10
C ASP A 228 22.21 -3.06 22.91
N ALA A 229 22.20 -2.18 23.91
CA ALA A 229 21.01 -1.96 24.74
C ALA A 229 19.83 -1.38 23.93
N LEU A 230 20.11 -0.45 23.03
CA LEU A 230 19.11 0.11 22.11
C LEU A 230 18.61 -0.94 21.12
N SER A 231 19.53 -1.72 20.54
CA SER A 231 19.19 -2.81 19.61
C SER A 231 18.35 -3.89 20.27
N ALA A 232 18.62 -4.22 21.53
CA ALA A 232 17.82 -5.15 22.33
C ALA A 232 16.37 -4.64 22.53
N SER A 233 16.17 -3.31 22.42
CA SER A 233 14.84 -2.66 22.43
C SER A 233 14.26 -2.46 21.03
N ASN A 234 14.74 -3.18 20.02
CA ASN A 234 14.33 -3.09 18.61
C ASN A 234 14.54 -1.70 17.98
N VAL A 235 15.50 -0.92 18.46
CA VAL A 235 15.91 0.35 17.84
C VAL A 235 16.99 0.06 16.80
N ARG A 236 16.83 0.61 15.58
CA ARG A 236 17.84 0.53 14.51
C ARG A 236 18.96 1.53 14.79
N VAL A 237 20.12 1.02 15.19
CA VAL A 237 21.25 1.82 15.67
C VAL A 237 22.47 1.62 14.78
N GLU A 238 23.20 2.69 14.55
CA GLU A 238 24.55 2.65 13.98
C GLU A 238 25.54 3.36 14.91
N ILE A 239 26.80 2.90 14.90
CA ILE A 239 27.91 3.54 15.62
C ILE A 239 28.77 4.23 14.56
N GLU A 240 29.13 5.51 14.79
CA GLU A 240 30.09 6.21 13.96
C GLU A 240 31.53 5.87 14.40
N GLU A 241 32.17 4.95 13.69
CA GLU A 241 33.48 4.40 14.01
C GLU A 241 34.66 5.21 13.45
N GLY A 242 34.40 6.24 12.65
CA GLY A 242 35.47 7.07 12.03
C GLY A 242 36.33 7.79 13.05
N ASN A 243 37.57 8.13 12.66
CA ASN A 243 38.52 8.91 13.48
C ASN A 243 38.39 10.41 13.30
N ASP A 244 37.26 10.90 12.80
CA ASP A 244 37.00 12.32 12.58
C ASP A 244 36.71 13.07 13.89
N THR A 245 36.76 14.40 13.82
CA THR A 245 36.35 15.24 14.96
C THR A 245 34.87 15.05 15.30
N LEU A 246 34.50 15.21 16.57
CA LEU A 246 33.12 15.10 17.05
C LEU A 246 32.17 15.98 16.21
N GLY A 247 32.54 17.21 15.94
CA GLY A 247 31.73 18.14 15.14
C GLY A 247 31.47 17.64 13.72
N TYR A 248 32.46 17.02 13.09
CA TYR A 248 32.30 16.41 11.76
C TYR A 248 31.36 15.21 11.80
N LYS A 249 31.53 14.31 12.78
CA LYS A 249 30.66 13.13 12.97
C LYS A 249 29.19 13.53 13.19
N ILE A 250 28.94 14.54 14.03
CA ILE A 250 27.57 15.05 14.27
C ILE A 250 27.01 15.65 12.98
N ARG A 251 27.79 16.47 12.26
CA ARG A 251 27.36 17.05 10.99
C ARG A 251 27.04 15.96 9.95
N LYS A 252 27.84 14.90 9.88
CA LYS A 252 27.59 13.76 8.98
C LYS A 252 26.25 13.11 9.30
N ALA A 253 25.98 12.80 10.58
CA ALA A 253 24.69 12.24 11.01
C ALA A 253 23.48 13.16 10.68
N GLN A 254 23.68 14.49 10.82
CA GLN A 254 22.65 15.46 10.41
C GLN A 254 22.41 15.49 8.90
N MET A 255 23.47 15.37 8.10
CA MET A 255 23.35 15.31 6.63
C MET A 255 22.69 14.00 6.18
N GLU A 256 22.90 12.91 6.88
CA GLU A 256 22.25 11.63 6.68
C GLU A 256 20.78 11.63 7.19
N LYS A 257 20.32 12.74 7.78
CA LYS A 257 18.95 12.91 8.30
C LYS A 257 18.57 11.90 9.39
N VAL A 258 19.55 11.41 10.15
CA VAL A 258 19.26 10.49 11.26
C VAL A 258 18.46 11.21 12.35
N PRO A 259 17.33 10.67 12.82
CA PRO A 259 16.45 11.35 13.77
C PRO A 259 17.11 11.68 15.11
N TYR A 260 17.93 10.76 15.64
CA TYR A 260 18.61 10.95 16.92
C TYR A 260 20.11 10.70 16.82
N THR A 261 20.90 11.61 17.37
CA THR A 261 22.35 11.45 17.51
C THR A 261 22.73 11.49 18.97
N LEU A 262 23.32 10.42 19.47
CA LEU A 262 23.82 10.30 20.85
C LEU A 262 25.33 10.53 20.87
N SER A 263 25.76 11.70 21.35
CA SER A 263 27.18 12.00 21.57
C SER A 263 27.58 11.55 22.98
N LEU A 264 28.58 10.66 23.07
CA LEU A 264 29.07 10.15 24.33
C LEU A 264 30.31 10.94 24.76
N ILE A 265 30.10 11.95 25.61
CA ILE A 265 31.13 12.89 26.05
C ILE A 265 31.65 12.55 27.45
N HIS A 266 30.76 12.07 28.36
CA HIS A 266 31.07 11.74 29.74
C HIS A 266 30.46 10.40 30.13
N ILE A 267 31.24 9.63 30.82
CA ILE A 267 30.83 8.45 31.56
C ILE A 267 31.04 8.75 33.05
#